data_0d7e808025d6627f4d011c0038eb8105
#
_entry.id   0d7e808025d6627f4d011c0038eb8105
#
_cell.length_a   1.000
_cell.length_b   1.000
_cell.length_c   1.000
_cell.angle_alpha   90.00
_cell.angle_beta   90.00
_cell.angle_gamma   90.00
#
_symmetry.space_group_name_H-M   'P 1'
#
loop_
_entity.id
_entity.type
_entity.pdbx_description
1 polymer ?
#
loop_
_entity_poly.entity_id
_entity_poly.type
_entity_poly.pdbx_seq_one_letter_code
_entity_poly.pdbx_strand_id
1 'polypeptide(L)'
;QTFITGDFVNDKDKKRFKRLKKFELSKKNFVDLAKLAKKKRLKFISTPLDIRSAIFLNSIVDYFKISSGDNNYFQLIKKVLSFNKPTFISTGLLNLNEINKLVKFIKKNKFPINKLTLLHCVSDYPVKDNEANLQSIKFLKKKLKVRIGYSDHTLGIVASVVASAYGAEVIEKHFTLDKKYSNFRYHNLSSDPKEMKELVRSIRRLDLMKGKYKKEISLSEKKNIKLMRRSIYASKNIKKNEKINMESLKIVRPEFGLKPSNLNKIIGKRAKKKIKKSDLI
;
A
#
# COMPACT_ATOMS: atom_id res chain seq x y z
N GLN A 1 26.15 2.17 -6.01
CA GLN A 1 25.84 1.17 -7.01
C GLN A 1 27.08 0.43 -7.46
N THR A 2 27.06 -0.86 -7.36
CA THR A 2 27.70 -1.90 -8.14
C THR A 2 29.22 -1.81 -8.26
N PHE A 3 29.91 -2.34 -7.27
CA PHE A 3 31.21 -2.93 -7.55
C PHE A 3 30.97 -4.21 -8.35
N ILE A 4 31.20 -4.16 -9.64
CA ILE A 4 31.51 -5.35 -10.40
C ILE A 4 32.98 -5.60 -10.13
N THR A 5 33.30 -6.72 -9.49
CA THR A 5 34.67 -7.21 -9.38
C THR A 5 35.29 -7.24 -10.79
N GLY A 6 36.59 -6.99 -10.92
CA GLY A 6 37.26 -6.85 -12.24
C GLY A 6 37.28 -8.09 -13.11
N ASP A 7 36.64 -9.19 -12.68
CA ASP A 7 36.55 -10.45 -13.42
C ASP A 7 35.35 -10.41 -14.35
N PHE A 8 35.61 -10.30 -15.64
CA PHE A 8 34.56 -10.25 -16.67
C PHE A 8 34.40 -11.61 -17.33
N VAL A 9 33.17 -12.08 -17.38
CA VAL A 9 32.83 -13.35 -18.05
C VAL A 9 32.81 -13.18 -19.57
N ASN A 10 32.54 -11.97 -20.08
CA ASN A 10 32.46 -11.69 -21.51
C ASN A 10 32.54 -10.18 -21.84
N ASP A 11 32.60 -9.82 -23.13
CA ASP A 11 32.69 -8.42 -23.57
C ASP A 11 31.44 -7.57 -23.26
N LYS A 12 30.26 -8.18 -23.14
CA LYS A 12 29.05 -7.46 -22.70
C LYS A 12 29.21 -6.98 -21.27
N ASP A 13 29.86 -7.77 -20.41
CA ASP A 13 30.14 -7.40 -19.02
C ASP A 13 31.17 -6.28 -18.93
N LYS A 14 32.20 -6.29 -19.78
CA LYS A 14 33.15 -5.17 -19.89
C LYS A 14 32.47 -3.86 -20.26
N LYS A 15 31.56 -3.89 -21.26
CA LYS A 15 30.77 -2.73 -21.68
C LYS A 15 29.87 -2.23 -20.54
N ARG A 16 29.21 -3.16 -19.85
CA ARG A 16 28.36 -2.86 -18.69
C ARG A 16 29.17 -2.24 -17.56
N PHE A 17 30.32 -2.79 -17.22
CA PHE A 17 31.25 -2.26 -16.22
C PHE A 17 31.67 -0.82 -16.55
N LYS A 18 32.21 -0.57 -17.75
CA LYS A 18 32.62 0.78 -18.19
C LYS A 18 31.48 1.80 -18.04
N ARG A 19 30.25 1.40 -18.37
CA ARG A 19 29.07 2.25 -18.21
C ARG A 19 28.76 2.53 -16.75
N LEU A 20 28.73 1.51 -15.89
CA LEU A 20 28.38 1.65 -14.48
C LEU A 20 29.47 2.41 -13.69
N LYS A 21 30.73 2.23 -14.06
CA LYS A 21 31.87 2.95 -13.45
C LYS A 21 31.73 4.47 -13.54
N LYS A 22 31.07 4.98 -14.58
CA LYS A 22 30.80 6.43 -14.74
C LYS A 22 29.83 6.99 -13.68
N PHE A 23 29.04 6.14 -13.04
CA PHE A 23 28.06 6.53 -12.02
C PHE A 23 28.52 6.18 -10.60
N GLU A 24 29.76 5.69 -10.46
CA GLU A 24 30.30 5.33 -9.16
C GLU A 24 30.52 6.58 -8.30
N LEU A 25 30.01 6.56 -7.09
CA LEU A 25 30.22 7.61 -6.11
C LEU A 25 31.34 7.21 -5.14
N SER A 26 32.17 8.17 -4.75
CA SER A 26 33.21 7.95 -3.73
C SER A 26 32.56 7.74 -2.34
N LYS A 27 33.29 7.13 -1.42
CA LYS A 27 32.88 7.01 -0.01
C LYS A 27 32.53 8.38 0.60
N LYS A 28 33.30 9.43 0.26
CA LYS A 28 33.05 10.81 0.69
C LYS A 28 31.67 11.29 0.22
N ASN A 29 31.30 11.05 -1.06
CA ASN A 29 30.01 11.41 -1.59
C ASN A 29 28.87 10.73 -0.82
N PHE A 30 29.01 9.44 -0.45
CA PHE A 30 28.00 8.74 0.36
C PHE A 30 27.82 9.38 1.74
N VAL A 31 28.94 9.76 2.41
CA VAL A 31 28.89 10.45 3.71
C VAL A 31 28.20 11.81 3.56
N ASP A 32 28.54 12.58 2.54
CA ASP A 32 27.97 13.91 2.31
C ASP A 32 26.46 13.83 1.98
N LEU A 33 26.05 12.83 1.18
CA LEU A 33 24.64 12.55 0.91
C LEU A 33 23.88 12.15 2.17
N ALA A 34 24.46 11.32 3.03
CA ALA A 34 23.84 10.94 4.29
C ALA A 34 23.64 12.15 5.22
N LYS A 35 24.64 13.05 5.31
CA LYS A 35 24.52 14.33 6.05
C LYS A 35 23.42 15.22 5.47
N LEU A 36 23.36 15.33 4.13
CA LEU A 36 22.32 16.10 3.44
C LEU A 36 20.94 15.54 3.71
N ALA A 37 20.76 14.22 3.62
CA ALA A 37 19.49 13.55 3.93
C ALA A 37 19.06 13.89 5.36
N LYS A 38 19.95 13.76 6.35
CA LYS A 38 19.69 14.12 7.75
C LYS A 38 19.26 15.58 7.92
N LYS A 39 19.97 16.52 7.25
CA LYS A 39 19.60 17.96 7.25
C LYS A 39 18.21 18.18 6.68
N LYS A 40 17.81 17.39 5.69
CA LYS A 40 16.45 17.42 5.09
C LYS A 40 15.42 16.57 5.85
N ARG A 41 15.77 16.02 7.03
CA ARG A 41 14.92 15.13 7.83
C ARG A 41 14.47 13.87 7.07
N LEU A 42 15.29 13.40 6.14
CA LEU A 42 15.09 12.17 5.41
C LEU A 42 15.98 11.07 5.98
N LYS A 43 15.52 9.83 5.88
CA LYS A 43 16.32 8.65 6.20
C LYS A 43 17.20 8.27 5.02
N PHE A 44 18.46 7.96 5.30
CA PHE A 44 19.40 7.54 4.25
C PHE A 44 19.42 6.01 4.19
N ILE A 45 19.14 5.47 3.00
CA ILE A 45 19.08 4.03 2.74
C ILE A 45 20.05 3.72 1.60
N SER A 46 20.80 2.63 1.72
CA SER A 46 21.65 2.17 0.63
C SER A 46 21.70 0.65 0.56
N THR A 47 22.01 0.14 -0.63
CA THR A 47 22.09 -1.29 -0.95
C THR A 47 23.57 -1.68 -1.05
N PRO A 48 24.14 -2.43 -0.10
CA PRO A 48 25.45 -3.03 -0.27
C PRO A 48 25.36 -4.19 -1.27
N LEU A 49 26.38 -4.37 -2.08
CA LEU A 49 26.49 -5.47 -3.03
C LEU A 49 27.60 -6.47 -2.63
N ASP A 50 28.35 -6.13 -1.59
CA ASP A 50 29.40 -6.95 -1.00
C ASP A 50 29.55 -6.64 0.50
N ILE A 51 30.32 -7.49 1.21
CA ILE A 51 30.51 -7.40 2.66
C ILE A 51 31.29 -6.14 3.05
N ARG A 52 32.26 -5.69 2.24
CA ARG A 52 33.07 -4.49 2.53
C ARG A 52 32.22 -3.23 2.45
N SER A 53 31.39 -3.15 1.41
CA SER A 53 30.39 -2.09 1.26
C SER A 53 29.38 -2.09 2.40
N ALA A 54 28.90 -3.27 2.85
CA ALA A 54 27.99 -3.36 4.00
C ALA A 54 28.63 -2.82 5.29
N ILE A 55 29.91 -3.13 5.55
CA ILE A 55 30.64 -2.61 6.72
C ILE A 55 30.75 -1.09 6.65
N PHE A 56 31.15 -0.53 5.50
CA PHE A 56 31.25 0.91 5.31
C PHE A 56 29.88 1.60 5.50
N LEU A 57 28.85 1.09 4.87
CA LEU A 57 27.51 1.68 4.92
C LEU A 57 26.92 1.65 6.34
N ASN A 58 27.31 0.70 7.17
CA ASN A 58 26.77 0.60 8.53
C ASN A 58 26.93 1.88 9.36
N SER A 59 27.98 2.67 9.14
CA SER A 59 28.21 3.93 9.87
C SER A 59 27.32 5.08 9.42
N ILE A 60 26.71 5.00 8.22
CA ILE A 60 26.03 6.14 7.59
C ILE A 60 24.59 5.92 7.22
N VAL A 61 24.11 4.66 7.09
CA VAL A 61 22.71 4.39 6.73
C VAL A 61 21.80 4.28 7.95
N ASP A 62 20.57 4.72 7.81
CA ASP A 62 19.49 4.45 8.79
C ASP A 62 18.91 3.04 8.60
N TYR A 63 18.81 2.58 7.35
CA TYR A 63 18.24 1.31 6.94
C TYR A 63 19.11 0.64 5.89
N PHE A 64 19.12 -0.67 5.89
CA PHE A 64 19.73 -1.44 4.79
C PHE A 64 18.68 -1.86 3.76
N LYS A 65 19.12 -1.97 2.51
CA LYS A 65 18.36 -2.59 1.43
C LYS A 65 19.15 -3.76 0.86
N ILE A 66 18.50 -4.88 0.62
CA ILE A 66 19.03 -6.01 -0.18
C ILE A 66 18.21 -6.08 -1.46
N SER A 67 18.89 -6.05 -2.61
CA SER A 67 18.25 -6.11 -3.93
C SER A 67 17.73 -7.50 -4.26
N SER A 68 16.85 -7.61 -5.27
CA SER A 68 16.39 -8.92 -5.77
C SER A 68 17.54 -9.76 -6.34
N GLY A 69 18.59 -9.15 -6.88
CA GLY A 69 19.75 -9.86 -7.40
C GLY A 69 20.63 -10.50 -6.32
N ASP A 70 20.49 -10.07 -5.04
CA ASP A 70 21.35 -10.50 -3.93
C ASP A 70 20.56 -11.19 -2.81
N ASN A 71 19.26 -11.44 -3.02
CA ASN A 71 18.38 -12.03 -1.98
C ASN A 71 18.67 -13.51 -1.68
N ASN A 72 19.54 -14.14 -2.44
CA ASN A 72 20.10 -15.48 -2.21
C ASN A 72 21.57 -15.45 -1.75
N TYR A 73 22.18 -14.28 -1.61
CA TYR A 73 23.54 -14.11 -1.10
C TYR A 73 23.54 -14.11 0.44
N PHE A 74 23.36 -15.29 1.04
CA PHE A 74 23.14 -15.45 2.49
C PHE A 74 24.30 -14.92 3.35
N GLN A 75 25.55 -14.94 2.87
CA GLN A 75 26.69 -14.39 3.61
C GLN A 75 26.57 -12.86 3.75
N LEU A 76 26.21 -12.16 2.68
CA LEU A 76 25.96 -10.72 2.71
C LEU A 76 24.78 -10.40 3.61
N ILE A 77 23.66 -11.13 3.46
CA ILE A 77 22.45 -10.97 4.29
C ILE A 77 22.83 -11.14 5.76
N LYS A 78 23.53 -12.24 6.13
CA LYS A 78 23.98 -12.49 7.52
C LYS A 78 24.79 -11.32 8.07
N LYS A 79 25.71 -10.77 7.26
CA LYS A 79 26.52 -9.62 7.66
C LYS A 79 25.66 -8.37 7.89
N VAL A 80 24.72 -8.06 6.99
CA VAL A 80 23.78 -6.94 7.15
C VAL A 80 22.92 -7.10 8.39
N LEU A 81 22.35 -8.30 8.62
CA LEU A 81 21.55 -8.59 9.81
C LEU A 81 22.32 -8.41 11.12
N SER A 82 23.64 -8.72 11.13
CA SER A 82 24.49 -8.56 12.33
C SER A 82 24.63 -7.10 12.80
N PHE A 83 24.32 -6.12 11.95
CA PHE A 83 24.30 -4.70 12.31
C PHE A 83 23.03 -4.27 13.04
N ASN A 84 22.03 -5.16 13.11
CA ASN A 84 20.77 -4.96 13.85
C ASN A 84 19.99 -3.69 13.45
N LYS A 85 20.15 -3.20 12.22
CA LYS A 85 19.39 -2.09 11.65
C LYS A 85 18.16 -2.56 10.88
N PRO A 86 17.08 -1.77 10.80
CA PRO A 86 15.95 -2.11 9.95
C PRO A 86 16.39 -2.40 8.53
N THR A 87 15.87 -3.49 7.95
CA THR A 87 16.36 -4.01 6.67
C THR A 87 15.19 -4.32 5.75
N PHE A 88 15.26 -3.81 4.52
CA PHE A 88 14.36 -4.13 3.42
C PHE A 88 15.00 -5.17 2.51
N ILE A 89 14.27 -6.23 2.16
CA ILE A 89 14.75 -7.26 1.22
C ILE A 89 13.71 -7.43 0.12
N SER A 90 14.12 -7.16 -1.12
CA SER A 90 13.27 -7.40 -2.29
C SER A 90 13.20 -8.88 -2.62
N THR A 91 11.98 -9.36 -2.93
CA THR A 91 11.68 -10.77 -3.19
C THR A 91 11.50 -11.10 -4.66
N GLY A 92 11.86 -10.19 -5.56
CA GLY A 92 11.89 -10.48 -6.99
C GLY A 92 12.79 -11.68 -7.29
N LEU A 93 12.44 -12.44 -8.32
CA LEU A 93 13.12 -13.68 -8.72
C LEU A 93 12.98 -14.85 -7.72
N LEU A 94 12.24 -14.71 -6.62
CA LEU A 94 11.98 -15.79 -5.67
C LEU A 94 10.55 -16.28 -5.75
N ASN A 95 10.38 -17.60 -5.69
CA ASN A 95 9.10 -18.23 -5.41
C ASN A 95 8.83 -18.34 -3.90
N LEU A 96 7.63 -18.78 -3.51
CA LEU A 96 7.23 -18.86 -2.10
C LEU A 96 8.15 -19.75 -1.25
N ASN A 97 8.63 -20.86 -1.80
CA ASN A 97 9.50 -21.79 -1.06
C ASN A 97 10.86 -21.13 -0.76
N GLU A 98 11.40 -20.37 -1.71
CA GLU A 98 12.64 -19.62 -1.54
C GLU A 98 12.46 -18.46 -0.54
N ILE A 99 11.35 -17.75 -0.60
CA ILE A 99 11.00 -16.72 0.41
C ILE A 99 10.90 -17.35 1.80
N ASN A 100 10.27 -18.51 1.93
CA ASN A 100 10.22 -19.23 3.21
C ASN A 100 11.61 -19.65 3.72
N LYS A 101 12.50 -20.11 2.83
CA LYS A 101 13.90 -20.41 3.17
C LYS A 101 14.63 -19.17 3.69
N LEU A 102 14.47 -18.04 2.99
CA LEU A 102 15.03 -16.75 3.39
C LEU A 102 14.53 -16.31 4.78
N VAL A 103 13.23 -16.37 5.02
CA VAL A 103 12.64 -16.00 6.33
C VAL A 103 13.13 -16.94 7.45
N LYS A 104 13.22 -18.25 7.18
CA LYS A 104 13.78 -19.21 8.13
C LYS A 104 15.25 -18.88 8.45
N PHE A 105 16.05 -18.56 7.44
CA PHE A 105 17.44 -18.14 7.62
C PHE A 105 17.56 -16.90 8.49
N ILE A 106 16.73 -15.88 8.25
CA ILE A 106 16.71 -14.63 9.03
C ILE A 106 16.36 -14.92 10.49
N LYS A 107 15.33 -15.73 10.75
CA LYS A 107 14.94 -16.15 12.11
C LYS A 107 16.04 -16.95 12.81
N LYS A 108 16.72 -17.87 12.10
CA LYS A 108 17.85 -18.65 12.63
C LYS A 108 19.00 -17.73 13.08
N ASN A 109 19.21 -16.60 12.42
CA ASN A 109 20.20 -15.60 12.81
C ASN A 109 19.69 -14.64 13.90
N LYS A 110 18.55 -14.92 14.56
CA LYS A 110 17.97 -14.16 15.67
C LYS A 110 17.71 -12.68 15.35
N PHE A 111 17.52 -12.34 14.07
CA PHE A 111 17.20 -10.96 13.67
C PHE A 111 15.76 -10.61 14.06
N PRO A 112 15.52 -9.43 14.67
CA PRO A 112 14.18 -9.01 15.07
C PRO A 112 13.25 -8.84 13.86
N ILE A 113 12.18 -9.65 13.81
CA ILE A 113 11.25 -9.66 12.66
C ILE A 113 10.53 -8.32 12.47
N ASN A 114 10.33 -7.55 13.52
CA ASN A 114 9.77 -6.20 13.43
C ASN A 114 10.71 -5.19 12.73
N LYS A 115 11.99 -5.52 12.57
CA LYS A 115 12.96 -4.74 11.78
C LYS A 115 13.07 -5.21 10.33
N LEU A 116 12.41 -6.33 9.96
CA LEU A 116 12.40 -6.85 8.59
C LEU A 116 11.16 -6.35 7.84
N THR A 117 11.37 -5.89 6.61
CA THR A 117 10.30 -5.72 5.62
C THR A 117 10.70 -6.42 4.33
N LEU A 118 9.87 -7.34 3.86
CA LEU A 118 10.03 -7.95 2.54
C LEU A 118 9.26 -7.13 1.51
N LEU A 119 9.92 -6.76 0.42
CA LEU A 119 9.27 -6.01 -0.66
C LEU A 119 8.85 -6.99 -1.76
N HIS A 120 7.54 -7.13 -1.99
CA HIS A 120 7.07 -7.74 -3.24
C HIS A 120 7.63 -6.95 -4.40
N CYS A 121 8.14 -7.64 -5.42
CA CYS A 121 8.85 -7.03 -6.53
C CYS A 121 8.82 -7.96 -7.74
N VAL A 122 8.62 -7.39 -8.92
CA VAL A 122 8.88 -8.06 -10.20
C VAL A 122 10.11 -7.41 -10.81
N SER A 123 11.13 -8.23 -11.14
CA SER A 123 12.43 -7.74 -11.61
C SER A 123 12.46 -7.56 -13.14
N ASP A 124 11.48 -6.85 -13.66
CA ASP A 124 11.45 -6.36 -15.05
C ASP A 124 11.37 -4.82 -15.05
N TYR A 125 11.80 -4.16 -16.16
CA TYR A 125 11.99 -2.70 -16.19
C TYR A 125 11.66 -2.12 -17.59
N PRO A 126 10.43 -1.61 -17.81
CA PRO A 126 9.30 -1.57 -16.89
C PRO A 126 8.56 -2.92 -16.79
N VAL A 127 7.89 -3.12 -15.65
CA VAL A 127 6.94 -4.23 -15.47
C VAL A 127 5.64 -3.89 -16.19
N LYS A 128 5.09 -4.85 -16.92
CA LYS A 128 3.76 -4.74 -17.51
C LYS A 128 2.68 -4.84 -16.43
N ASP A 129 1.58 -4.14 -16.60
CA ASP A 129 0.50 -4.08 -15.60
C ASP A 129 -0.04 -5.47 -15.23
N ASN A 130 -0.21 -6.36 -16.21
CA ASN A 130 -0.68 -7.73 -16.01
C ASN A 130 0.33 -8.66 -15.31
N GLU A 131 1.59 -8.24 -15.16
CA GLU A 131 2.66 -8.98 -14.49
C GLU A 131 2.97 -8.45 -13.09
N ALA A 132 2.45 -7.29 -12.71
CA ALA A 132 2.72 -6.65 -11.41
C ALA A 132 2.24 -7.49 -10.20
N ASN A 133 1.23 -8.33 -10.39
CA ASN A 133 0.69 -9.31 -9.42
C ASN A 133 0.56 -8.78 -7.99
N LEU A 134 -0.09 -7.64 -7.82
CA LEU A 134 -0.21 -6.94 -6.53
C LEU A 134 -0.93 -7.76 -5.45
N GLN A 135 -1.74 -8.77 -5.81
CA GLN A 135 -2.36 -9.68 -4.85
C GLN A 135 -1.34 -10.47 -4.01
N SER A 136 -0.11 -10.63 -4.53
CA SER A 136 0.99 -11.23 -3.78
C SER A 136 1.27 -10.51 -2.46
N ILE A 137 1.00 -9.21 -2.36
CA ILE A 137 1.18 -8.43 -1.13
C ILE A 137 0.28 -8.98 -0.01
N LYS A 138 -1.03 -9.14 -0.29
CA LYS A 138 -2.00 -9.71 0.67
C LYS A 138 -1.64 -11.15 1.02
N PHE A 139 -1.28 -11.93 0.00
CA PHE A 139 -0.90 -13.34 0.16
C PHE A 139 0.33 -13.49 1.06
N LEU A 140 1.42 -12.78 0.78
CA LEU A 140 2.65 -12.83 1.56
C LEU A 140 2.42 -12.33 3.00
N LYS A 141 1.66 -11.25 3.19
CA LYS A 141 1.31 -10.73 4.52
C LYS A 141 0.58 -11.77 5.36
N LYS A 142 -0.39 -12.48 4.77
CA LYS A 142 -1.14 -13.55 5.45
C LYS A 142 -0.25 -14.76 5.78
N LYS A 143 0.65 -15.14 4.86
CA LYS A 143 1.46 -16.37 4.98
C LYS A 143 2.68 -16.21 5.88
N LEU A 144 3.37 -15.09 5.83
CA LEU A 144 4.71 -14.96 6.44
C LEU A 144 4.70 -14.29 7.81
N LYS A 145 3.64 -13.54 8.16
CA LYS A 145 3.54 -12.75 9.40
C LYS A 145 4.75 -11.82 9.59
N VAL A 146 5.23 -11.22 8.50
CA VAL A 146 6.27 -10.19 8.47
C VAL A 146 5.72 -8.94 7.79
N ARG A 147 6.39 -7.80 7.96
CA ARG A 147 6.01 -6.57 7.24
C ARG A 147 6.26 -6.75 5.76
N ILE A 148 5.29 -6.36 4.94
CA ILE A 148 5.37 -6.43 3.48
C ILE A 148 5.31 -5.03 2.91
N GLY A 149 6.19 -4.75 1.96
CA GLY A 149 6.19 -3.56 1.11
C GLY A 149 6.09 -3.95 -0.36
N TYR A 150 6.24 -2.96 -1.21
CA TYR A 150 6.23 -3.11 -2.67
C TYR A 150 7.37 -2.30 -3.30
N SER A 151 8.17 -2.94 -4.15
CA SER A 151 9.17 -2.29 -5.00
C SER A 151 8.62 -2.20 -6.41
N ASP A 152 8.25 -1.00 -6.82
CA ASP A 152 7.46 -0.72 -8.01
C ASP A 152 8.33 -0.37 -9.22
N HIS A 153 8.23 -1.17 -10.27
CA HIS A 153 8.88 -0.94 -11.57
C HIS A 153 7.86 -0.75 -12.71
N THR A 154 6.57 -0.55 -12.40
CA THR A 154 5.56 -0.22 -13.40
C THR A 154 5.68 1.26 -13.83
N LEU A 155 5.01 1.62 -14.92
CA LEU A 155 4.88 3.01 -15.32
C LEU A 155 3.86 3.76 -14.44
N GLY A 156 4.13 5.03 -14.14
CA GLY A 156 3.23 5.87 -13.33
C GLY A 156 3.17 5.45 -11.86
N ILE A 157 2.07 5.80 -11.18
CA ILE A 157 1.94 5.68 -9.72
C ILE A 157 0.81 4.72 -9.26
N VAL A 158 0.00 4.22 -10.19
CA VAL A 158 -1.23 3.46 -9.88
C VAL A 158 -0.90 2.20 -9.09
N ALA A 159 0.08 1.40 -9.54
CA ALA A 159 0.46 0.17 -8.86
C ALA A 159 0.92 0.42 -7.41
N SER A 160 1.68 1.48 -7.17
CA SER A 160 2.13 1.88 -5.84
C SER A 160 0.97 2.25 -4.90
N VAL A 161 -0.04 2.99 -5.41
CA VAL A 161 -1.24 3.36 -4.63
C VAL A 161 -2.07 2.11 -4.30
N VAL A 162 -2.30 1.24 -5.29
CA VAL A 162 -3.03 -0.03 -5.10
C VAL A 162 -2.27 -0.96 -4.15
N ALA A 163 -0.95 -1.05 -4.26
CA ALA A 163 -0.12 -1.82 -3.33
C ALA A 163 -0.30 -1.35 -1.87
N SER A 164 -0.35 -0.03 -1.65
CA SER A 164 -0.64 0.54 -0.33
C SER A 164 -2.06 0.18 0.15
N ALA A 165 -3.06 0.18 -0.73
CA ALA A 165 -4.42 -0.28 -0.42
C ALA A 165 -4.44 -1.77 -0.02
N TYR A 166 -3.61 -2.59 -0.64
CA TYR A 166 -3.44 -4.01 -0.32
C TYR A 166 -2.59 -4.28 0.92
N GLY A 167 -2.11 -3.24 1.58
CA GLY A 167 -1.43 -3.32 2.87
C GLY A 167 0.09 -3.36 2.79
N ALA A 168 0.68 -2.91 1.67
CA ALA A 168 2.10 -2.60 1.63
C ALA A 168 2.41 -1.45 2.61
N GLU A 169 3.38 -1.65 3.49
CA GLU A 169 3.78 -0.68 4.52
C GLU A 169 4.94 0.21 4.06
N VAL A 170 5.63 -0.20 3.01
CA VAL A 170 6.73 0.52 2.35
C VAL A 170 6.50 0.46 0.85
N ILE A 171 6.65 1.58 0.19
CA ILE A 171 6.69 1.69 -1.27
C ILE A 171 8.09 2.17 -1.67
N GLU A 172 8.72 1.40 -2.56
CA GLU A 172 9.98 1.76 -3.22
C GLU A 172 9.67 2.09 -4.68
N LYS A 173 10.14 3.22 -5.16
CA LYS A 173 9.93 3.68 -6.54
C LYS A 173 11.20 4.33 -7.08
N HIS A 174 11.55 4.04 -8.32
CA HIS A 174 12.58 4.78 -9.02
C HIS A 174 12.23 6.25 -9.13
N PHE A 175 13.23 7.12 -9.01
CA PHE A 175 13.07 8.56 -9.08
C PHE A 175 14.05 9.18 -10.07
N THR A 176 13.60 10.15 -10.84
CA THR A 176 14.43 10.95 -11.75
C THR A 176 14.01 12.41 -11.71
N LEU A 177 14.92 13.31 -12.00
CA LEU A 177 14.59 14.73 -12.17
C LEU A 177 13.92 14.98 -13.53
N ASP A 178 14.32 14.23 -14.55
CA ASP A 178 13.77 14.31 -15.90
C ASP A 178 13.69 12.92 -16.54
N LYS A 179 12.51 12.52 -16.97
CA LYS A 179 12.26 11.24 -17.67
C LYS A 179 12.92 11.18 -19.05
N LYS A 180 13.15 12.34 -19.66
CA LYS A 180 13.76 12.47 -20.99
C LYS A 180 15.27 12.69 -20.95
N TYR A 181 15.88 12.69 -19.75
CA TYR A 181 17.30 12.93 -19.56
C TYR A 181 18.19 12.03 -20.43
N SER A 182 17.81 10.79 -20.63
CA SER A 182 18.47 9.86 -21.57
C SER A 182 17.57 8.69 -21.90
N ASN A 183 17.93 7.96 -22.97
CA ASN A 183 17.25 6.72 -23.38
C ASN A 183 17.54 5.53 -22.45
N PHE A 184 18.15 5.75 -21.29
CA PHE A 184 18.38 4.70 -20.33
C PHE A 184 17.07 4.31 -19.66
N ARG A 185 16.69 3.04 -19.81
CA ARG A 185 15.37 2.48 -19.46
C ARG A 185 14.80 2.90 -18.10
N TYR A 186 15.66 3.19 -17.13
CA TYR A 186 15.21 3.55 -15.79
C TYR A 186 14.61 4.95 -15.68
N HIS A 187 14.98 5.91 -16.54
CA HIS A 187 14.38 7.25 -16.51
C HIS A 187 12.89 7.22 -16.85
N ASN A 188 12.51 6.42 -17.84
CA ASN A 188 11.11 6.33 -18.29
C ASN A 188 10.17 5.80 -17.20
N LEU A 189 10.57 4.75 -16.47
CA LEU A 189 9.76 4.15 -15.40
C LEU A 189 9.83 4.90 -14.06
N SER A 190 10.81 5.79 -13.90
CA SER A 190 11.00 6.57 -12.68
C SER A 190 9.89 7.59 -12.51
N SER A 191 9.50 7.85 -11.26
CA SER A 191 8.68 9.03 -10.96
C SER A 191 9.54 10.29 -11.00
N ASP A 192 9.03 11.31 -11.66
CA ASP A 192 9.59 12.67 -11.56
C ASP A 192 9.11 13.36 -10.27
N PRO A 193 9.57 14.61 -9.97
CA PRO A 193 9.15 15.32 -8.76
C PRO A 193 7.65 15.52 -8.66
N LYS A 194 6.94 15.73 -9.77
CA LYS A 194 5.48 15.94 -9.82
C LYS A 194 4.75 14.62 -9.50
N GLU A 195 5.12 13.55 -10.16
CA GLU A 195 4.54 12.23 -9.92
C GLU A 195 4.85 11.72 -8.50
N MET A 196 6.06 11.94 -7.99
CA MET A 196 6.41 11.54 -6.63
C MET A 196 5.58 12.31 -5.59
N LYS A 197 5.36 13.61 -5.79
CA LYS A 197 4.47 14.42 -4.94
C LYS A 197 3.05 13.87 -4.97
N GLU A 198 2.53 13.55 -6.16
CA GLU A 198 1.19 13.00 -6.32
C GLU A 198 1.08 11.60 -5.71
N LEU A 199 2.08 10.75 -5.87
CA LEU A 199 2.15 9.42 -5.23
C LEU A 199 2.03 9.54 -3.71
N VAL A 200 2.86 10.38 -3.09
CA VAL A 200 2.83 10.59 -1.64
C VAL A 200 1.47 11.12 -1.19
N ARG A 201 0.91 12.12 -1.90
CA ARG A 201 -0.41 12.68 -1.61
C ARG A 201 -1.51 11.63 -1.70
N SER A 202 -1.50 10.83 -2.76
CA SER A 202 -2.48 9.77 -2.99
C SER A 202 -2.43 8.70 -1.90
N ILE A 203 -1.24 8.26 -1.48
CA ILE A 203 -1.07 7.30 -0.38
C ILE A 203 -1.58 7.90 0.95
N ARG A 204 -1.25 9.14 1.28
CA ARG A 204 -1.73 9.80 2.50
C ARG A 204 -3.26 9.95 2.50
N ARG A 205 -3.83 10.32 1.36
CA ARG A 205 -5.29 10.38 1.20
C ARG A 205 -5.94 9.01 1.34
N LEU A 206 -5.35 7.97 0.76
CA LEU A 206 -5.79 6.58 0.92
C LEU A 206 -5.81 6.15 2.39
N ASP A 207 -4.77 6.49 3.15
CA ASP A 207 -4.70 6.14 4.58
C ASP A 207 -5.87 6.74 5.38
N LEU A 208 -6.30 7.97 5.04
CA LEU A 208 -7.49 8.59 5.64
C LEU A 208 -8.79 7.87 5.21
N MET A 209 -8.86 7.40 3.96
CA MET A 209 -10.06 6.75 3.42
C MET A 209 -10.22 5.28 3.83
N LYS A 210 -9.16 4.60 4.21
CA LYS A 210 -9.20 3.17 4.60
C LYS A 210 -10.19 2.90 5.74
N GLY A 211 -10.32 3.81 6.68
CA GLY A 211 -11.23 3.66 7.82
C GLY A 211 -10.98 2.39 8.65
N LYS A 212 -12.07 1.82 9.17
CA LYS A 212 -12.05 0.60 9.99
C LYS A 212 -12.64 -0.58 9.20
N TYR A 213 -12.16 -1.80 9.45
CA TYR A 213 -12.71 -3.03 8.83
C TYR A 213 -14.07 -3.40 9.45
N LYS A 214 -15.05 -2.48 9.35
CA LYS A 214 -16.44 -2.69 9.75
C LYS A 214 -17.36 -1.71 9.05
N LYS A 215 -18.65 -2.09 8.85
CA LYS A 215 -19.67 -1.21 8.31
C LYS A 215 -20.41 -0.52 9.45
N GLU A 216 -20.22 0.78 9.59
CA GLU A 216 -20.91 1.64 10.54
C GLU A 216 -21.56 2.82 9.82
N ILE A 217 -22.57 3.40 10.45
CA ILE A 217 -23.17 4.66 9.98
C ILE A 217 -22.24 5.79 10.41
N SER A 218 -21.73 6.56 9.46
CA SER A 218 -20.88 7.71 9.75
C SER A 218 -21.60 8.80 10.53
N LEU A 219 -20.85 9.68 11.20
CA LEU A 219 -21.45 10.80 11.93
C LEU A 219 -22.24 11.74 11.00
N SER A 220 -21.77 11.93 9.76
CA SER A 220 -22.48 12.71 8.74
C SER A 220 -23.78 12.05 8.30
N GLU A 221 -23.79 10.72 8.10
CA GLU A 221 -24.99 9.98 7.75
C GLU A 221 -26.03 10.01 8.88
N LYS A 222 -25.59 9.89 10.16
CA LYS A 222 -26.51 9.92 11.32
C LYS A 222 -27.41 11.18 11.32
N LYS A 223 -26.85 12.33 10.96
CA LYS A 223 -27.60 13.59 10.88
C LYS A 223 -28.69 13.56 9.81
N ASN A 224 -28.49 12.78 8.75
CA ASN A 224 -29.37 12.74 7.59
C ASN A 224 -30.40 11.59 7.64
N ILE A 225 -30.27 10.64 8.58
CA ILE A 225 -31.12 9.44 8.63
C ILE A 225 -32.59 9.81 8.61
N LYS A 226 -33.04 10.69 9.53
CA LYS A 226 -34.45 11.09 9.66
C LYS A 226 -34.99 11.73 8.38
N LEU A 227 -34.22 12.56 7.72
CA LEU A 227 -34.66 13.26 6.51
C LEU A 227 -34.67 12.34 5.27
N MET A 228 -33.72 11.41 5.19
CA MET A 228 -33.51 10.58 4.00
C MET A 228 -34.29 9.27 4.00
N ARG A 229 -34.65 8.75 5.18
CA ARG A 229 -35.44 7.52 5.30
C ARG A 229 -36.91 7.83 5.20
N ARG A 230 -37.74 6.79 4.95
CA ARG A 230 -39.16 6.89 4.81
C ARG A 230 -39.90 6.42 6.07
N SER A 231 -41.07 6.99 6.31
CA SER A 231 -42.09 6.51 7.26
C SER A 231 -43.39 6.21 6.54
N ILE A 232 -44.28 5.56 7.26
CA ILE A 232 -45.63 5.29 6.83
C ILE A 232 -46.53 6.44 7.28
N TYR A 233 -47.25 7.03 6.33
CA TYR A 233 -48.19 8.12 6.53
C TYR A 233 -49.57 7.72 5.99
N ALA A 234 -50.65 8.34 6.49
CA ALA A 234 -51.96 8.19 5.91
C ALA A 234 -52.03 8.84 4.52
N SER A 235 -52.52 8.11 3.52
CA SER A 235 -52.79 8.63 2.17
C SER A 235 -54.12 9.39 2.09
N LYS A 236 -55.07 9.01 2.98
CA LYS A 236 -56.41 9.59 3.14
C LYS A 236 -56.79 9.69 4.62
N ASN A 237 -57.92 10.30 4.94
CA ASN A 237 -58.48 10.25 6.30
C ASN A 237 -58.91 8.83 6.67
N ILE A 238 -58.56 8.36 7.85
CA ILE A 238 -58.89 7.05 8.38
C ILE A 238 -59.75 7.26 9.64
N LYS A 239 -60.96 6.72 9.68
CA LYS A 239 -61.85 6.83 10.84
C LYS A 239 -61.40 5.93 12.00
N LYS A 240 -61.78 6.25 13.22
CA LYS A 240 -61.62 5.32 14.35
C LYS A 240 -62.30 4.01 14.05
N ASN A 241 -61.68 2.88 14.34
CA ASN A 241 -62.08 1.52 14.06
C ASN A 241 -62.10 1.10 12.55
N GLU A 242 -61.73 1.99 11.63
CA GLU A 242 -61.55 1.65 10.22
C GLU A 242 -60.38 0.69 10.04
N LYS A 243 -60.52 -0.32 9.16
CA LYS A 243 -59.45 -1.28 8.85
C LYS A 243 -58.41 -0.61 7.96
N ILE A 244 -57.16 -0.66 8.39
CA ILE A 244 -56.01 -0.08 7.65
C ILE A 244 -55.65 -1.05 6.52
N ASN A 245 -55.61 -0.56 5.29
CA ASN A 245 -55.18 -1.28 4.09
C ASN A 245 -54.10 -0.49 3.34
N MET A 246 -53.53 -1.08 2.29
CA MET A 246 -52.47 -0.44 1.50
C MET A 246 -52.89 0.90 0.88
N GLU A 247 -54.13 1.02 0.43
CA GLU A 247 -54.67 2.24 -0.20
C GLU A 247 -54.77 3.41 0.78
N SER A 248 -54.96 3.10 2.07
CA SER A 248 -55.01 4.12 3.14
C SER A 248 -53.65 4.63 3.58
N LEU A 249 -52.56 4.09 3.02
CA LEU A 249 -51.18 4.38 3.42
C LEU A 249 -50.36 4.95 2.27
N LYS A 250 -49.37 5.76 2.61
CA LYS A 250 -48.28 6.20 1.72
C LYS A 250 -46.93 6.11 2.44
N ILE A 251 -45.92 5.69 1.70
CA ILE A 251 -44.57 5.52 2.22
C ILE A 251 -43.68 6.63 1.65
N VAL A 252 -43.44 7.66 2.43
CA VAL A 252 -42.73 8.88 2.00
C VAL A 252 -41.72 9.32 3.05
N ARG A 253 -40.85 10.22 2.68
CA ARG A 253 -39.93 10.91 3.60
C ARG A 253 -40.64 12.09 4.28
N PRO A 254 -40.22 12.46 5.49
CA PRO A 254 -39.10 11.98 6.35
C PRO A 254 -39.51 10.80 7.27
N GLU A 255 -38.53 10.20 7.98
CA GLU A 255 -38.75 9.13 8.97
C GLU A 255 -39.01 9.73 10.35
N PHE A 256 -40.27 10.11 10.62
CA PHE A 256 -40.72 10.58 11.94
C PHE A 256 -41.69 9.63 12.62
N GLY A 257 -42.15 8.61 11.95
CA GLY A 257 -43.11 7.64 12.45
C GLY A 257 -42.70 6.17 12.20
N LEU A 258 -43.65 5.32 11.98
CA LEU A 258 -43.42 3.89 11.73
C LEU A 258 -42.59 3.67 10.46
N LYS A 259 -41.56 2.85 10.58
CA LYS A 259 -40.72 2.47 9.46
C LYS A 259 -41.49 1.59 8.46
N PRO A 260 -41.20 1.68 7.16
CA PRO A 260 -41.80 0.79 6.15
C PRO A 260 -41.66 -0.72 6.47
N SER A 261 -40.60 -1.12 7.13
CA SER A 261 -40.39 -2.51 7.59
C SER A 261 -41.45 -3.01 8.58
N ASN A 262 -42.22 -2.11 9.18
CA ASN A 262 -43.31 -2.46 10.10
C ASN A 262 -44.68 -2.51 9.41
N LEU A 263 -44.76 -2.38 8.08
CA LEU A 263 -45.98 -2.33 7.31
C LEU A 263 -46.93 -3.52 7.63
N ASN A 264 -46.38 -4.74 7.63
CA ASN A 264 -47.12 -5.96 7.93
C ASN A 264 -47.68 -5.99 9.36
N LYS A 265 -47.20 -5.16 10.28
CA LYS A 265 -47.73 -5.08 11.65
C LYS A 265 -48.96 -4.21 11.76
N ILE A 266 -49.26 -3.41 10.74
CA ILE A 266 -50.39 -2.47 10.76
C ILE A 266 -51.45 -2.78 9.72
N ILE A 267 -51.13 -3.39 8.60
CA ILE A 267 -52.09 -3.82 7.59
C ILE A 267 -53.09 -4.79 8.23
N GLY A 268 -54.39 -4.58 7.95
CA GLY A 268 -55.46 -5.37 8.46
C GLY A 268 -55.94 -5.03 9.90
N LYS A 269 -55.14 -4.23 10.65
CA LYS A 269 -55.53 -3.76 11.98
C LYS A 269 -56.55 -2.61 11.89
N ARG A 270 -57.32 -2.39 12.96
CA ARG A 270 -58.27 -1.28 13.08
C ARG A 270 -57.56 -0.05 13.71
N ALA A 271 -57.82 1.15 13.15
CA ALA A 271 -57.29 2.39 13.67
C ALA A 271 -57.87 2.68 15.09
N LYS A 272 -57.00 2.88 16.07
CA LYS A 272 -57.40 3.16 17.47
C LYS A 272 -57.98 4.57 17.64
N LYS A 273 -57.66 5.51 16.76
CA LYS A 273 -58.14 6.90 16.73
C LYS A 273 -58.35 7.35 15.30
N LYS A 274 -59.01 8.49 15.10
CA LYS A 274 -59.10 9.17 13.80
C LYS A 274 -57.67 9.62 13.39
N ILE A 275 -57.28 9.36 12.13
CA ILE A 275 -56.01 9.74 11.55
C ILE A 275 -56.32 10.59 10.32
N LYS A 276 -55.76 11.80 10.27
CA LYS A 276 -55.95 12.69 9.12
C LYS A 276 -55.00 12.30 7.97
N LYS A 277 -55.38 12.65 6.74
CA LYS A 277 -54.50 12.58 5.57
C LYS A 277 -53.18 13.27 5.87
N SER A 278 -52.06 12.61 5.53
CA SER A 278 -50.66 13.05 5.79
C SER A 278 -50.21 12.98 7.25
N ASP A 279 -51.02 12.52 8.19
CA ASP A 279 -50.54 12.22 9.53
C ASP A 279 -49.67 10.96 9.54
N LEU A 280 -48.81 10.86 10.54
CA LEU A 280 -48.02 9.65 10.85
C LEU A 280 -48.90 8.53 11.31
N ILE A 281 -48.60 7.31 10.91
CA ILE A 281 -49.26 6.09 11.38
C ILE A 281 -48.61 5.60 12.66
#